data_830803325b713da3a04d4911084709c3
#
_entry.id   830803325b713da3a04d4911084709c3
#
_cell.length_a   1.000
_cell.length_b   1.000
_cell.length_c   1.000
_cell.angle_alpha   90.00
_cell.angle_beta   90.00
_cell.angle_gamma   90.00
#
_symmetry.space_group_name_H-M   'P 1'
#
loop_
_entity.id
_entity.type
_entity.pdbx_description
1 polymer ?
#
loop_
_entity_poly.entity_id
_entity_poly.type
_entity_poly.pdbx_seq_one_letter_code
_entity_poly.pdbx_strand_id
1 'polypeptide(L)'
;MRVALLLLALVACLSARAGADSTGRSTVVVLDEHLRLCLSEITKSIRTGESIHVIVASHPDAQWIQSTASQAVQERGGVLVAEGGGKETSELTITPVDVSTSYANTESADTVIRTITTSLRGTLDTPQRGISSVPCSSKIEEKISREQAERLQSDQHHATRSALPPRPTTLWQDILEPAIFVGAAVITAVLLFTVRSQ
;
A
#
# COMPACT_ATOMS: atom_id res chain seq x y z
N MET A 1 -51.76 18.48 -1.54
CA MET A 1 -50.71 18.63 -0.50
C MET A 1 -50.10 17.30 -0.03
N ARG A 2 -50.79 16.17 0.05
CA ARG A 2 -50.22 14.88 0.53
C ARG A 2 -49.23 14.20 -0.43
N VAL A 3 -49.39 14.40 -1.75
CA VAL A 3 -48.49 13.79 -2.77
C VAL A 3 -47.13 14.50 -2.83
N ALA A 4 -47.08 15.82 -2.62
CA ALA A 4 -45.83 16.59 -2.61
C ALA A 4 -44.92 16.24 -1.41
N LEU A 5 -45.51 15.91 -0.27
CA LEU A 5 -44.78 15.49 0.93
C LEU A 5 -44.13 14.09 0.78
N LEU A 6 -44.80 13.20 0.06
CA LEU A 6 -44.29 11.85 -0.24
C LEU A 6 -43.09 11.87 -1.21
N LEU A 7 -43.13 12.78 -2.21
CA LEU A 7 -42.03 12.98 -3.16
C LEU A 7 -40.78 13.57 -2.47
N LEU A 8 -40.98 14.52 -1.53
CA LEU A 8 -39.85 15.09 -0.77
C LEU A 8 -39.19 14.08 0.13
N ALA A 9 -39.95 13.18 0.77
CA ALA A 9 -39.42 12.11 1.61
C ALA A 9 -38.64 11.07 0.79
N LEU A 10 -39.07 10.79 -0.46
CA LEU A 10 -38.39 9.85 -1.34
C LEU A 10 -37.03 10.39 -1.83
N VAL A 11 -36.94 11.69 -2.12
CA VAL A 11 -35.68 12.35 -2.54
C VAL A 11 -34.69 12.42 -1.36
N ALA A 12 -35.17 12.65 -0.13
CA ALA A 12 -34.33 12.67 1.06
C ALA A 12 -33.74 11.28 1.40
N CYS A 13 -34.48 10.18 1.12
CA CYS A 13 -33.96 8.82 1.29
C CYS A 13 -32.93 8.39 0.24
N LEU A 14 -32.98 8.96 -0.98
CA LEU A 14 -31.98 8.67 -2.01
C LEU A 14 -30.64 9.39 -1.78
N SER A 15 -30.66 10.56 -1.15
CA SER A 15 -29.44 11.30 -0.84
C SER A 15 -28.66 10.76 0.37
N ALA A 16 -29.27 9.93 1.23
CA ALA A 16 -28.61 9.34 2.39
C ALA A 16 -27.78 8.08 2.07
N ARG A 17 -27.75 7.62 0.81
CA ARG A 17 -26.97 6.43 0.40
C ARG A 17 -25.64 6.73 -0.27
N ALA A 18 -25.25 7.99 -0.43
CA ALA A 18 -24.00 8.39 -1.07
C ALA A 18 -22.80 8.53 -0.09
N GLY A 19 -22.94 8.08 1.14
CA GLY A 19 -21.90 8.17 2.17
C GLY A 19 -21.63 6.84 2.86
N ALA A 20 -21.58 5.72 2.13
CA ALA A 20 -20.88 4.55 2.64
C ALA A 20 -19.39 4.91 2.58
N ASP A 21 -18.89 5.54 3.65
CA ASP A 21 -17.47 5.62 3.94
C ASP A 21 -16.93 4.19 3.84
N SER A 22 -16.34 3.86 2.69
CA SER A 22 -15.39 2.76 2.64
C SER A 22 -14.21 3.24 3.46
N THR A 23 -14.27 3.04 4.77
CA THR A 23 -13.12 3.19 5.66
C THR A 23 -12.10 2.17 5.17
N GLY A 24 -11.28 2.60 4.22
CA GLY A 24 -10.21 1.77 3.68
C GLY A 24 -9.37 1.28 4.86
N ARG A 25 -9.04 -0.01 4.89
CA ARG A 25 -8.16 -0.56 5.92
C ARG A 25 -6.82 0.16 5.85
N SER A 26 -6.25 0.49 7.01
CA SER A 26 -4.91 1.09 7.09
C SER A 26 -3.90 0.25 6.30
N THR A 27 -2.98 0.89 5.60
CA THR A 27 -1.93 0.22 4.83
C THR A 27 -1.09 -0.71 5.72
N VAL A 28 -0.81 -0.30 6.97
CA VAL A 28 -0.10 -1.13 7.94
C VAL A 28 -0.87 -2.43 8.22
N VAL A 29 -2.19 -2.33 8.45
CA VAL A 29 -3.02 -3.52 8.78
C VAL A 29 -3.03 -4.51 7.63
N VAL A 30 -3.22 -4.02 6.40
CA VAL A 30 -3.23 -4.90 5.21
C VAL A 30 -1.86 -5.53 4.99
N LEU A 31 -0.79 -4.75 5.12
CA LEU A 31 0.57 -5.25 4.95
C LEU A 31 0.95 -6.26 6.04
N ASP A 32 0.56 -6.02 7.30
CA ASP A 32 0.78 -6.94 8.43
C ASP A 32 0.06 -8.28 8.20
N GLU A 33 -1.18 -8.24 7.73
CA GLU A 33 -1.95 -9.44 7.39
C GLU A 33 -1.24 -10.27 6.31
N HIS A 34 -0.76 -9.64 5.23
CA HIS A 34 -0.04 -10.33 4.16
C HIS A 34 1.34 -10.83 4.61
N LEU A 35 2.02 -10.05 5.44
CA LEU A 35 3.28 -10.45 6.05
C LEU A 35 3.09 -11.72 6.92
N ARG A 36 2.07 -11.74 7.77
CA ARG A 36 1.70 -12.91 8.58
C ARG A 36 1.36 -14.13 7.73
N LEU A 37 0.58 -13.96 6.66
CA LEU A 37 0.26 -15.05 5.73
C LEU A 37 1.53 -15.64 5.11
N CYS A 38 2.44 -14.82 4.62
CA CYS A 38 3.72 -15.28 4.08
C CYS A 38 4.59 -15.97 5.13
N LEU A 39 4.71 -15.40 6.31
CA LEU A 39 5.50 -15.98 7.39
C LEU A 39 4.89 -17.29 7.89
N SER A 40 3.56 -17.41 7.95
CA SER A 40 2.91 -18.68 8.29
C SER A 40 3.21 -19.79 7.29
N GLU A 41 3.35 -19.44 5.99
CA GLU A 41 3.75 -20.39 4.95
C GLU A 41 5.19 -20.82 5.11
N ILE A 42 6.10 -19.86 5.32
CA ILE A 42 7.55 -20.09 5.53
C ILE A 42 7.80 -20.96 6.76
N THR A 43 7.04 -20.75 7.84
CA THR A 43 7.23 -21.48 9.12
C THR A 43 6.54 -22.85 9.18
N LYS A 44 5.84 -23.30 8.13
CA LYS A 44 5.14 -24.59 8.09
C LYS A 44 6.01 -25.81 8.38
N SER A 45 7.28 -25.75 8.02
CA SER A 45 8.23 -26.85 8.21
C SER A 45 8.84 -26.93 9.62
N ILE A 46 8.56 -25.93 10.47
CA ILE A 46 9.03 -25.89 11.87
C ILE A 46 8.24 -26.91 12.69
N ARG A 47 8.95 -27.65 13.52
CA ARG A 47 8.37 -28.64 14.43
C ARG A 47 8.13 -28.04 15.81
N THR A 48 7.11 -28.55 16.48
CA THR A 48 6.87 -28.17 17.88
C THR A 48 8.05 -28.52 18.76
N GLY A 49 8.51 -27.56 19.57
CA GLY A 49 9.69 -27.71 20.44
C GLY A 49 11.03 -27.51 19.74
N GLU A 50 11.06 -27.24 18.44
CA GLU A 50 12.30 -26.95 17.70
C GLU A 50 12.86 -25.58 18.13
N SER A 51 14.14 -25.54 18.50
CA SER A 51 14.84 -24.30 18.86
C SER A 51 15.21 -23.53 17.61
N ILE A 52 14.69 -22.31 17.45
CA ILE A 52 14.84 -21.49 16.24
C ILE A 52 15.48 -20.16 16.58
N HIS A 53 16.57 -19.83 15.88
CA HIS A 53 17.11 -18.49 15.81
C HIS A 53 16.57 -17.80 14.56
N VAL A 54 15.91 -16.64 14.72
CA VAL A 54 15.31 -15.87 13.61
C VAL A 54 16.23 -14.72 13.23
N ILE A 55 16.62 -14.66 11.97
CA ILE A 55 17.43 -13.59 11.39
C ILE A 55 16.64 -12.96 10.23
N VAL A 56 16.63 -11.64 10.17
CA VAL A 56 16.09 -10.89 9.02
C VAL A 56 17.21 -10.19 8.31
N ALA A 57 17.33 -10.40 6.99
CA ALA A 57 18.29 -9.69 6.17
C ALA A 57 18.03 -8.17 6.20
N SER A 58 19.05 -7.37 5.88
CA SER A 58 19.00 -5.91 5.94
C SER A 58 17.79 -5.36 5.17
N HIS A 59 16.89 -4.66 5.90
CA HIS A 59 15.70 -4.00 5.37
C HIS A 59 15.32 -2.84 6.28
N PRO A 60 14.76 -1.72 5.76
CA PRO A 60 14.33 -0.60 6.61
C PRO A 60 13.35 -1.00 7.72
N ASP A 61 12.45 -1.96 7.44
CA ASP A 61 11.46 -2.48 8.39
C ASP A 61 11.87 -3.84 8.99
N ALA A 62 13.16 -4.17 9.05
CA ALA A 62 13.66 -5.47 9.52
C ALA A 62 13.16 -5.83 10.91
N GLN A 63 13.09 -4.86 11.83
CA GLN A 63 12.65 -5.09 13.21
C GLN A 63 11.17 -5.53 13.26
N TRP A 64 10.30 -4.90 12.44
CA TRP A 64 8.90 -5.30 12.34
C TRP A 64 8.76 -6.70 11.76
N ILE A 65 9.46 -6.99 10.65
CA ILE A 65 9.46 -8.30 10.01
C ILE A 65 9.97 -9.38 10.98
N GLN A 66 11.03 -9.11 11.75
CA GLN A 66 11.60 -10.02 12.75
C GLN A 66 10.61 -10.30 13.87
N SER A 67 9.93 -9.26 14.37
CA SER A 67 8.89 -9.41 15.40
C SER A 67 7.75 -10.32 14.93
N THR A 68 7.26 -10.08 13.71
CA THR A 68 6.16 -10.87 13.12
C THR A 68 6.62 -12.31 12.81
N ALA A 69 7.87 -12.50 12.33
CA ALA A 69 8.45 -13.82 12.10
C ALA A 69 8.62 -14.62 13.40
N SER A 70 9.08 -13.95 14.45
CA SER A 70 9.22 -14.57 15.79
C SER A 70 7.86 -15.02 16.31
N GLN A 71 6.83 -14.21 16.15
CA GLN A 71 5.45 -14.60 16.49
C GLN A 71 4.98 -15.81 15.69
N ALA A 72 5.21 -15.84 14.37
CA ALA A 72 4.84 -16.97 13.52
C ALA A 72 5.55 -18.28 13.92
N VAL A 73 6.82 -18.21 14.34
CA VAL A 73 7.56 -19.36 14.90
C VAL A 73 6.89 -19.87 16.17
N GLN A 74 6.55 -18.97 17.11
CA GLN A 74 5.89 -19.35 18.37
C GLN A 74 4.50 -19.94 18.14
N GLU A 75 3.73 -19.41 17.21
CA GLU A 75 2.40 -19.94 16.83
C GLU A 75 2.49 -21.38 16.28
N ARG A 76 3.63 -21.76 15.70
CA ARG A 76 3.93 -23.13 15.26
C ARG A 76 4.46 -24.03 16.40
N GLY A 77 4.64 -23.49 17.59
CA GLY A 77 5.19 -24.19 18.74
C GLY A 77 6.72 -24.30 18.73
N GLY A 78 7.40 -23.51 17.87
CA GLY A 78 8.85 -23.36 17.93
C GLY A 78 9.29 -22.57 19.16
N VAL A 79 10.50 -22.82 19.63
CA VAL A 79 11.12 -22.14 20.77
C VAL A 79 12.13 -21.14 20.25
N LEU A 80 11.90 -19.84 20.52
CA LEU A 80 12.86 -18.80 20.11
C LEU A 80 14.12 -18.84 20.99
N VAL A 81 15.28 -18.80 20.34
CA VAL A 81 16.58 -18.73 21.01
C VAL A 81 17.36 -17.52 20.49
N ALA A 82 18.19 -16.94 21.36
CA ALA A 82 19.10 -15.86 20.98
C ALA A 82 20.27 -16.42 20.15
N GLU A 83 21.04 -15.51 19.55
CA GLU A 83 22.30 -15.84 18.86
C GLU A 83 23.22 -16.67 19.78
N GLY A 84 23.84 -17.73 19.25
CA GLY A 84 24.69 -18.62 20.00
C GLY A 84 23.96 -19.81 20.67
N GLY A 85 22.71 -20.05 20.33
CA GLY A 85 22.02 -21.30 20.66
C GLY A 85 22.86 -22.50 20.24
N GLY A 86 22.87 -23.57 21.08
CA GLY A 86 23.77 -24.70 20.92
C GLY A 86 23.71 -25.40 19.55
N LYS A 87 24.48 -26.47 19.37
CA LYS A 87 24.62 -27.23 18.10
C LYS A 87 23.32 -27.80 17.52
N GLU A 88 22.23 -27.78 18.27
CA GLU A 88 20.90 -28.27 17.84
C GLU A 88 19.94 -27.15 17.45
N THR A 89 20.42 -25.90 17.41
CA THR A 89 19.58 -24.75 17.02
C THR A 89 19.47 -24.66 15.52
N SER A 90 18.24 -24.58 15.03
CA SER A 90 17.94 -24.26 13.63
C SER A 90 17.96 -22.76 13.40
N GLU A 91 18.39 -22.32 12.24
CA GLU A 91 18.42 -20.92 11.85
C GLU A 91 17.36 -20.64 10.78
N LEU A 92 16.47 -19.70 11.05
CA LEU A 92 15.49 -19.19 10.09
C LEU A 92 15.93 -17.82 9.62
N THR A 93 16.46 -17.74 8.41
CA THR A 93 16.77 -16.47 7.73
C THR A 93 15.62 -16.03 6.86
N ILE A 94 15.07 -14.84 7.14
CA ILE A 94 14.06 -14.17 6.30
C ILE A 94 14.75 -13.12 5.44
N THR A 95 14.63 -13.26 4.13
CA THR A 95 15.12 -12.28 3.14
C THR A 95 13.91 -11.56 2.52
N PRO A 96 13.67 -10.29 2.87
CA PRO A 96 12.68 -9.47 2.17
C PRO A 96 13.15 -9.22 0.73
N VAL A 97 12.31 -9.56 -0.24
CA VAL A 97 12.58 -9.34 -1.67
C VAL A 97 11.89 -8.05 -2.12
N ASP A 98 10.61 -7.91 -1.74
CA ASP A 98 9.82 -6.70 -1.96
C ASP A 98 8.75 -6.61 -0.87
N VAL A 99 8.82 -5.58 -0.05
CA VAL A 99 7.80 -5.26 0.96
C VAL A 99 7.52 -3.77 0.79
N SER A 100 6.47 -3.47 0.02
CA SER A 100 6.23 -2.09 -0.41
C SER A 100 4.76 -1.79 -0.68
N THR A 101 4.46 -0.49 -0.70
CA THR A 101 3.21 0.06 -1.17
C THR A 101 3.49 1.00 -2.33
N SER A 102 2.68 0.95 -3.39
CA SER A 102 2.77 1.87 -4.50
C SER A 102 1.38 2.37 -4.92
N TYR A 103 1.35 3.51 -5.59
CA TYR A 103 0.12 4.12 -6.09
C TYR A 103 0.22 4.38 -7.59
N ALA A 104 -0.85 4.08 -8.32
CA ALA A 104 -0.99 4.38 -9.74
C ALA A 104 -2.24 5.24 -9.97
N ASN A 105 -2.21 6.10 -11.00
CA ASN A 105 -3.38 6.86 -11.41
C ASN A 105 -4.46 5.94 -11.97
N THR A 106 -5.71 6.34 -11.77
CA THR A 106 -6.86 5.80 -12.50
C THR A 106 -7.32 6.81 -13.57
N GLU A 107 -8.39 6.49 -14.28
CA GLU A 107 -9.04 7.45 -15.20
C GLU A 107 -9.62 8.67 -14.46
N SER A 108 -9.95 8.51 -13.19
CA SER A 108 -10.44 9.60 -12.34
C SER A 108 -9.31 10.29 -11.61
N ALA A 109 -9.26 11.62 -11.66
CA ALA A 109 -8.25 12.43 -10.97
C ALA A 109 -8.28 12.28 -9.44
N ASP A 110 -9.43 11.88 -8.86
CA ASP A 110 -9.64 11.80 -7.42
C ASP A 110 -9.39 10.39 -6.83
N THR A 111 -9.11 9.42 -7.69
CA THR A 111 -8.88 8.04 -7.25
C THR A 111 -7.53 7.52 -7.72
N VAL A 112 -6.98 6.58 -6.94
CA VAL A 112 -5.72 5.88 -7.25
C VAL A 112 -5.91 4.38 -7.01
N ILE A 113 -5.10 3.58 -7.69
CA ILE A 113 -4.93 2.17 -7.38
C ILE A 113 -3.78 2.07 -6.39
N ARG A 114 -4.07 1.58 -5.18
CA ARG A 114 -3.06 1.18 -4.19
C ARG A 114 -2.66 -0.25 -4.46
N THR A 115 -1.39 -0.50 -4.69
CA THR A 115 -0.79 -1.83 -4.78
C THR A 115 0.06 -2.07 -3.55
N ILE A 116 -0.22 -3.14 -2.82
CA ILE A 116 0.57 -3.61 -1.68
C ILE A 116 1.22 -4.92 -2.10
N THR A 117 2.54 -4.97 -2.03
CA THR A 117 3.35 -6.13 -2.38
C THR A 117 4.08 -6.63 -1.14
N THR A 118 4.02 -7.94 -0.91
CA THR A 118 4.81 -8.64 0.11
C THR A 118 5.46 -9.83 -0.55
N SER A 119 6.77 -9.80 -0.70
CA SER A 119 7.56 -10.89 -1.26
C SER A 119 8.73 -11.20 -0.33
N LEU A 120 8.74 -12.39 0.22
CA LEU A 120 9.72 -12.87 1.19
C LEU A 120 10.31 -14.19 0.70
N ARG A 121 11.53 -14.46 1.13
CA ARG A 121 12.14 -15.78 1.05
C ARG A 121 12.58 -16.20 2.45
N GLY A 122 12.03 -17.29 2.94
CA GLY A 122 12.50 -17.94 4.17
C GLY A 122 13.49 -19.03 3.83
N THR A 123 14.62 -19.08 4.52
CA THR A 123 15.59 -20.16 4.45
C THR A 123 15.75 -20.73 5.85
N LEU A 124 15.35 -21.98 6.02
CA LEU A 124 15.49 -22.71 7.28
C LEU A 124 16.67 -23.68 7.16
N ASP A 125 17.71 -23.44 7.94
CA ASP A 125 18.84 -24.35 8.09
C ASP A 125 18.66 -25.16 9.39
N THR A 126 18.58 -26.46 9.24
CA THR A 126 18.38 -27.37 10.38
C THR A 126 19.51 -28.37 10.45
N PRO A 127 20.17 -28.56 11.60
CA PRO A 127 21.30 -29.48 11.75
C PRO A 127 21.01 -30.91 11.31
N GLN A 128 19.74 -31.33 11.40
CA GLN A 128 19.32 -32.70 11.11
C GLN A 128 18.72 -32.88 9.70
N ARG A 129 18.18 -31.84 9.07
CA ARG A 129 17.45 -31.93 7.81
C ARG A 129 18.12 -31.15 6.68
N GLY A 130 19.16 -30.35 7.00
CA GLY A 130 19.82 -29.46 6.06
C GLY A 130 18.98 -28.21 5.74
N ILE A 131 19.31 -27.58 4.62
CA ILE A 131 18.77 -26.28 4.23
C ILE A 131 17.52 -26.47 3.37
N SER A 132 16.45 -25.76 3.70
CA SER A 132 15.24 -25.63 2.90
C SER A 132 14.91 -24.17 2.65
N SER A 133 14.41 -23.84 1.45
CA SER A 133 14.05 -22.47 1.10
C SER A 133 12.62 -22.41 0.58
N VAL A 134 11.84 -21.50 1.13
CA VAL A 134 10.42 -21.30 0.81
C VAL A 134 10.22 -19.84 0.37
N PRO A 135 9.93 -19.58 -0.90
CA PRO A 135 9.51 -18.25 -1.34
C PRO A 135 8.03 -18.05 -1.04
N CYS A 136 7.64 -16.85 -0.67
CA CYS A 136 6.25 -16.43 -0.58
C CYS A 136 6.09 -15.06 -1.21
N SER A 137 5.03 -14.87 -1.99
CA SER A 137 4.68 -13.58 -2.59
C SER A 137 3.17 -13.39 -2.54
N SER A 138 2.77 -12.19 -2.14
CA SER A 138 1.38 -11.75 -2.12
C SER A 138 1.30 -10.33 -2.69
N LYS A 139 0.28 -10.08 -3.53
CA LYS A 139 0.01 -8.77 -4.11
C LYS A 139 -1.48 -8.48 -4.02
N ILE A 140 -1.81 -7.29 -3.55
CA ILE A 140 -3.18 -6.78 -3.50
C ILE A 140 -3.26 -5.47 -4.26
N GLU A 141 -4.36 -5.26 -4.96
CA GLU A 141 -4.68 -4.01 -5.63
C GLU A 141 -6.06 -3.54 -5.18
N GLU A 142 -6.14 -2.29 -4.73
CA GLU A 142 -7.37 -1.67 -4.25
C GLU A 142 -7.52 -0.28 -4.85
N LYS A 143 -8.73 0.04 -5.31
CA LYS A 143 -9.06 1.40 -5.75
C LYS A 143 -9.53 2.20 -4.55
N ILE A 144 -8.83 3.29 -4.23
CA ILE A 144 -9.13 4.18 -3.10
C ILE A 144 -9.11 5.64 -3.55
N SER A 145 -9.69 6.56 -2.76
CA SER A 145 -9.55 7.98 -3.03
C SER A 145 -8.13 8.46 -2.70
N ARG A 146 -7.68 9.54 -3.34
CA ARG A 146 -6.38 10.15 -3.03
C ARG A 146 -6.28 10.61 -1.59
N GLU A 147 -7.36 11.20 -1.06
CA GLU A 147 -7.43 11.61 0.33
C GLU A 147 -7.28 10.40 1.28
N GLN A 148 -7.93 9.29 0.97
CA GLN A 148 -7.72 8.03 1.72
C GLN A 148 -6.28 7.55 1.59
N ALA A 149 -5.69 7.59 0.39
CA ALA A 149 -4.31 7.17 0.17
C ALA A 149 -3.32 7.96 1.03
N GLU A 150 -3.48 9.28 1.19
CA GLU A 150 -2.67 10.10 2.08
C GLU A 150 -2.87 9.74 3.55
N ARG A 151 -4.13 9.58 3.98
CA ARG A 151 -4.49 9.33 5.38
C ARG A 151 -4.12 7.92 5.86
N LEU A 152 -4.10 6.92 4.97
CA LEU A 152 -3.86 5.51 5.30
C LEU A 152 -2.37 5.13 5.31
N GLN A 153 -1.47 6.02 4.92
CA GLN A 153 -0.03 5.84 5.09
C GLN A 153 0.37 5.95 6.56
N SER A 154 1.44 5.29 6.93
CA SER A 154 2.01 5.38 8.27
C SER A 154 3.47 5.81 8.19
N ASP A 155 3.86 6.69 9.11
CA ASP A 155 5.25 7.14 9.24
C ASP A 155 6.13 6.14 10.00
N GLN A 156 5.54 5.13 10.61
CA GLN A 156 6.26 4.16 11.43
C GLN A 156 7.00 3.10 10.61
N HIS A 157 6.49 2.78 9.40
CA HIS A 157 7.05 1.73 8.55
C HIS A 157 7.35 2.26 7.16
N HIS A 158 8.58 2.03 6.68
CA HIS A 158 9.01 2.46 5.36
C HIS A 158 8.17 1.85 4.23
N ALA A 159 7.81 0.58 4.36
CA ALA A 159 7.00 -0.14 3.38
C ALA A 159 5.57 0.42 3.18
N THR A 160 5.08 1.23 4.12
CA THR A 160 3.74 1.84 4.03
C THR A 160 3.74 3.21 3.38
N ARG A 161 4.91 3.78 3.10
CA ARG A 161 5.07 5.10 2.47
C ARG A 161 5.28 4.95 0.99
N SER A 162 4.56 5.74 0.23
CA SER A 162 4.82 5.91 -1.20
C SER A 162 4.31 7.25 -1.68
N ALA A 163 5.04 7.87 -2.59
CA ALA A 163 4.59 9.11 -3.21
C ALA A 163 3.34 8.84 -4.06
N LEU A 164 2.33 9.70 -3.89
CA LEU A 164 1.18 9.69 -4.78
C LEU A 164 1.60 10.21 -6.16
N PRO A 165 1.17 9.57 -7.25
CA PRO A 165 1.46 10.08 -8.58
C PRO A 165 0.78 11.44 -8.77
N PRO A 166 1.34 12.35 -9.59
CA PRO A 166 0.71 13.64 -9.90
C PRO A 166 -0.71 13.41 -10.45
N ARG A 167 -1.61 14.34 -10.19
CA ARG A 167 -2.95 14.26 -10.76
C ARG A 167 -2.88 14.28 -12.28
N PRO A 168 -3.64 13.43 -12.98
CA PRO A 168 -3.71 13.50 -14.42
C PRO A 168 -4.28 14.86 -14.81
N THR A 169 -3.54 15.61 -15.61
CA THR A 169 -4.02 16.85 -16.21
C THR A 169 -5.06 16.51 -17.28
N THR A 170 -6.19 17.20 -17.27
CA THR A 170 -7.15 17.04 -18.38
C THR A 170 -6.59 17.75 -19.61
N LEU A 171 -6.79 17.19 -20.80
CA LEU A 171 -6.40 17.82 -22.08
C LEU A 171 -6.88 19.29 -22.19
N TRP A 172 -7.99 19.60 -21.52
CA TRP A 172 -8.52 20.98 -21.44
C TRP A 172 -7.63 21.92 -20.63
N GLN A 173 -6.99 21.47 -19.56
CA GLN A 173 -6.05 22.29 -18.78
C GLN A 173 -4.79 22.58 -19.60
N ASP A 174 -4.28 21.59 -20.32
CA ASP A 174 -3.08 21.72 -21.15
C ASP A 174 -3.30 22.62 -22.36
N ILE A 175 -4.56 22.75 -22.85
CA ILE A 175 -4.92 23.59 -24.01
C ILE A 175 -5.39 24.98 -23.55
N LEU A 176 -6.10 25.07 -22.44
CA LEU A 176 -6.74 26.32 -21.98
C LEU A 176 -5.68 27.37 -21.63
N GLU A 177 -4.61 27.01 -20.98
CA GLU A 177 -3.55 27.93 -20.56
C GLU A 177 -2.86 28.58 -21.79
N PRO A 178 -2.32 27.84 -22.77
CA PRO A 178 -1.76 28.45 -23.98
C PRO A 178 -2.82 29.18 -24.81
N ALA A 179 -4.09 28.74 -24.86
CA ALA A 179 -5.13 29.41 -25.58
C ALA A 179 -5.47 30.81 -24.99
N ILE A 180 -5.46 30.94 -23.66
CA ILE A 180 -5.63 32.23 -22.97
C ILE A 180 -4.47 33.17 -23.32
N PHE A 181 -3.23 32.71 -23.29
CA PHE A 181 -2.07 33.53 -23.65
C PHE A 181 -2.09 34.00 -25.11
N VAL A 182 -2.42 33.13 -26.06
CA VAL A 182 -2.54 33.45 -27.46
C VAL A 182 -3.70 34.45 -27.67
N GLY A 183 -4.86 34.21 -27.06
CA GLY A 183 -6.03 35.10 -27.12
C GLY A 183 -5.71 36.51 -26.59
N ALA A 184 -5.06 36.59 -25.43
CA ALA A 184 -4.65 37.88 -24.85
C ALA A 184 -3.65 38.63 -25.76
N ALA A 185 -2.67 37.91 -26.35
CA ALA A 185 -1.69 38.50 -27.25
C ALA A 185 -2.38 39.06 -28.54
N VAL A 186 -3.34 38.33 -29.12
CA VAL A 186 -4.11 38.78 -30.30
C VAL A 186 -4.94 40.02 -29.98
N ILE A 187 -5.66 40.02 -28.84
CA ILE A 187 -6.45 41.18 -28.41
C ILE A 187 -5.56 42.40 -28.20
N THR A 188 -4.42 42.23 -27.56
CA THR A 188 -3.45 43.32 -27.32
C THR A 188 -2.94 43.89 -28.66
N ALA A 189 -2.56 43.02 -29.59
CA ALA A 189 -2.11 43.42 -30.91
C ALA A 189 -3.22 44.23 -31.68
N VAL A 190 -4.44 43.72 -31.70
CA VAL A 190 -5.57 44.39 -32.34
C VAL A 190 -5.81 45.77 -31.73
N LEU A 191 -5.80 45.90 -30.41
CA LEU A 191 -5.97 47.15 -29.70
C LEU A 191 -4.87 48.18 -30.06
N LEU A 192 -3.62 47.73 -30.10
CA LEU A 192 -2.48 48.61 -30.48
C LEU A 192 -2.59 49.14 -31.89
N PHE A 193 -3.03 48.30 -32.83
CA PHE A 193 -3.19 48.73 -34.23
C PHE A 193 -4.43 49.61 -34.44
N THR A 194 -5.53 49.37 -33.73
CA THR A 194 -6.75 50.18 -33.85
C THR A 194 -6.64 51.54 -33.18
N VAL A 195 -5.97 51.65 -32.04
CA VAL A 195 -5.78 52.92 -31.33
C VAL A 195 -4.77 53.83 -32.07
N ARG A 196 -3.81 53.26 -32.83
CA ARG A 196 -2.76 54.02 -33.53
C ARG A 196 -3.25 54.56 -34.89
N SER A 197 -4.44 54.17 -35.38
CA SER A 197 -4.97 54.59 -36.69
C SER A 197 -6.01 55.73 -36.61
N GLN A 198 -6.16 56.36 -35.42
CA GLN A 198 -6.86 57.62 -35.24
C GLN A 198 -5.85 58.73 -34.92
#